data_39fa59a813e497b3ba67997e6aed73e1
#
_entry.id   39fa59a813e497b3ba67997e6aed73e1
#
_cell.length_a   1.000
_cell.length_b   1.000
_cell.length_c   1.000
_cell.angle_alpha   90.00
_cell.angle_beta   90.00
_cell.angle_gamma   90.00
#
_symmetry.space_group_name_H-M   'P 1'
#
loop_
_entity.id
_entity.type
_entity.pdbx_description
1 polymer ?
#
loop_
_entity_poly.entity_id
_entity_poly.type
_entity_poly.pdbx_seq_one_letter_code
_entity_poly.pdbx_strand_id
1 'polypeptide(L)'
;MAKNTIFLWYEHDAEEAARFYAETFPQSSVGAVHRAPADYPDGKAGDALTVDFTVAGIPCIGLNGGPHFKHSEAFSFQIATDDQEETDRYWNAIVGNGGQESQCGWCKDKWGVSWQITPRVLIDAVAKGGDAAKRAFEAMMPMKKIDVAAIKAAVRG
;
A
#
# COMPACT_ATOMS: atom_id res chain seq x y z
N MET A 1 -1.68 6.03 -22.81
CA MET A 1 -1.35 4.82 -22.01
C MET A 1 0.01 4.99 -21.38
N ALA A 2 0.11 4.69 -20.09
CA ALA A 2 1.39 4.77 -19.38
C ALA A 2 2.37 3.71 -19.90
N LYS A 3 3.63 4.11 -20.06
CA LYS A 3 4.68 3.15 -20.47
C LYS A 3 5.14 2.25 -19.33
N ASN A 4 4.92 2.68 -18.09
CA ASN A 4 5.37 1.96 -16.90
C ASN A 4 4.17 1.67 -16.02
N THR A 5 3.96 0.42 -15.72
CA THR A 5 2.85 -0.06 -14.89
C THR A 5 3.42 -0.99 -13.82
N ILE A 6 2.96 -0.84 -12.60
CA ILE A 6 3.33 -1.76 -11.53
C ILE A 6 2.52 -3.04 -11.70
N PHE A 7 3.23 -4.17 -11.77
CA PHE A 7 2.63 -5.48 -11.98
C PHE A 7 2.72 -6.26 -10.67
N LEU A 8 1.55 -6.62 -10.08
CA LEU A 8 1.46 -7.26 -8.78
C LEU A 8 0.93 -8.68 -8.93
N TRP A 9 1.63 -9.63 -8.32
CA TRP A 9 1.24 -11.03 -8.34
C TRP A 9 0.25 -11.31 -7.21
N TYR A 10 -0.86 -11.97 -7.51
CA TYR A 10 -1.83 -12.48 -6.53
C TYR A 10 -2.07 -13.96 -6.80
N GLU A 11 -2.46 -14.70 -5.78
CA GLU A 11 -2.79 -16.10 -5.95
C GLU A 11 -3.99 -16.27 -6.88
N HIS A 12 -5.14 -15.69 -6.51
CA HIS A 12 -6.34 -15.63 -7.35
C HIS A 12 -7.29 -14.49 -6.95
N ASP A 13 -6.80 -13.54 -6.17
CA ASP A 13 -7.60 -12.49 -5.52
C ASP A 13 -7.33 -11.09 -6.10
N ALA A 14 -6.78 -10.99 -7.31
CA ALA A 14 -6.38 -9.69 -7.86
C ALA A 14 -7.55 -8.71 -7.94
N GLU A 15 -8.73 -9.16 -8.32
CA GLU A 15 -9.91 -8.29 -8.43
C GLU A 15 -10.40 -7.85 -7.05
N GLU A 16 -10.43 -8.74 -6.07
CA GLU A 16 -10.78 -8.40 -4.69
C GLU A 16 -9.82 -7.35 -4.12
N ALA A 17 -8.52 -7.55 -4.33
CA ALA A 17 -7.50 -6.61 -3.89
C ALA A 17 -7.67 -5.23 -4.55
N ALA A 18 -7.87 -5.21 -5.86
CA ALA A 18 -8.08 -3.97 -6.61
C ALA A 18 -9.30 -3.20 -6.10
N ARG A 19 -10.40 -3.89 -5.81
CA ARG A 19 -11.61 -3.26 -5.24
C ARG A 19 -11.33 -2.68 -3.85
N PHE A 20 -10.61 -3.42 -3.03
CA PHE A 20 -10.24 -2.93 -1.70
C PHE A 20 -9.43 -1.64 -1.78
N TYR A 21 -8.43 -1.60 -2.67
CA TYR A 21 -7.63 -0.38 -2.85
C TYR A 21 -8.44 0.78 -3.38
N ALA A 22 -9.36 0.52 -4.31
CA ALA A 22 -10.23 1.54 -4.89
C ALA A 22 -11.17 2.15 -3.84
N GLU A 23 -11.65 1.34 -2.91
CA GLU A 23 -12.55 1.78 -1.83
C GLU A 23 -11.80 2.50 -0.71
N THR A 24 -10.51 2.20 -0.56
CA THR A 24 -9.70 2.68 0.57
C THR A 24 -8.98 3.99 0.28
N PHE A 25 -8.36 4.11 -0.91
CA PHE A 25 -7.47 5.23 -1.20
C PHE A 25 -8.08 6.19 -2.22
N PRO A 26 -7.73 7.50 -2.13
CA PRO A 26 -8.19 8.48 -3.11
C PRO A 26 -7.55 8.23 -4.46
N GLN A 27 -8.20 8.71 -5.54
CA GLN A 27 -7.69 8.60 -6.91
C GLN A 27 -7.34 7.15 -7.29
N SER A 28 -8.17 6.23 -6.83
CA SER A 28 -8.01 4.80 -7.03
C SER A 28 -9.26 4.23 -7.68
N SER A 29 -9.08 3.27 -8.57
CA SER A 29 -10.19 2.71 -9.34
C SER A 29 -9.86 1.31 -9.83
N VAL A 30 -10.89 0.53 -10.15
CA VAL A 30 -10.76 -0.77 -10.82
C VAL A 30 -11.07 -0.56 -12.29
N GLY A 31 -10.21 -1.08 -13.15
CA GLY A 31 -10.39 -1.04 -14.60
C GLY A 31 -10.88 -2.37 -15.17
N ALA A 32 -10.36 -2.73 -16.34
CA ALA A 32 -10.78 -3.93 -17.05
C ALA A 32 -10.26 -5.21 -16.44
N VAL A 33 -11.07 -6.25 -16.48
CA VAL A 33 -10.66 -7.62 -16.17
C VAL A 33 -10.41 -8.33 -17.51
N HIS A 34 -9.21 -8.88 -17.66
CA HIS A 34 -8.82 -9.59 -18.86
C HIS A 34 -8.84 -11.10 -18.61
N ARG A 35 -9.52 -11.82 -19.47
CA ARG A 35 -9.67 -13.28 -19.36
C ARG A 35 -8.51 -13.99 -20.02
N ALA A 36 -8.11 -15.14 -19.47
CA ALA A 36 -7.04 -15.94 -20.03
C ALA A 36 -7.44 -16.44 -21.43
N PRO A 37 -6.60 -16.22 -22.46
CA PRO A 37 -6.90 -16.67 -23.82
C PRO A 37 -6.66 -18.18 -24.02
N ALA A 38 -5.97 -18.81 -23.08
CA ALA A 38 -5.65 -20.24 -23.10
C ALA A 38 -5.44 -20.72 -21.66
N ASP A 39 -5.36 -22.02 -21.48
CA ASP A 39 -4.96 -22.60 -20.19
C ASP A 39 -3.56 -22.13 -19.81
N TYR A 40 -3.33 -21.95 -18.51
CA TYR A 40 -2.03 -21.54 -17.97
C TYR A 40 -1.76 -22.35 -16.68
N PRO A 41 -0.54 -22.29 -16.09
CA PRO A 41 -0.17 -23.22 -15.01
C PRO A 41 -1.19 -23.32 -13.87
N ASP A 42 -1.86 -22.23 -13.50
CA ASP A 42 -2.80 -22.24 -12.36
C ASP A 42 -4.21 -21.83 -12.76
N GLY A 43 -4.58 -21.98 -14.03
CA GLY A 43 -5.93 -21.64 -14.47
C GLY A 43 -6.27 -22.13 -15.87
N LYS A 44 -7.49 -21.85 -16.26
CA LYS A 44 -8.07 -22.27 -17.53
C LYS A 44 -8.39 -21.08 -18.42
N ALA A 45 -8.46 -21.33 -19.72
CA ALA A 45 -8.99 -20.36 -20.67
C ALA A 45 -10.33 -19.81 -20.16
N GLY A 46 -10.50 -18.51 -20.21
CA GLY A 46 -11.71 -17.83 -19.75
C GLY A 46 -11.68 -17.37 -18.28
N ASP A 47 -10.75 -17.87 -17.48
CA ASP A 47 -10.59 -17.40 -16.10
C ASP A 47 -10.09 -15.94 -16.08
N ALA A 48 -10.42 -15.19 -15.03
CA ALA A 48 -9.86 -13.86 -14.82
C ALA A 48 -8.36 -13.98 -14.62
N LEU A 49 -7.58 -13.45 -15.55
CA LEU A 49 -6.12 -13.54 -15.52
C LEU A 49 -5.50 -12.28 -14.95
N THR A 50 -5.84 -11.11 -15.50
CA THR A 50 -5.32 -9.82 -15.05
C THR A 50 -6.44 -8.83 -14.80
N VAL A 51 -6.17 -7.88 -13.90
CA VAL A 51 -7.07 -6.80 -13.57
C VAL A 51 -6.30 -5.50 -13.63
N ASP A 52 -6.75 -4.56 -14.46
CA ASP A 52 -6.20 -3.21 -14.50
C ASP A 52 -6.77 -2.41 -13.33
N PHE A 53 -5.92 -1.68 -12.63
CA PHE A 53 -6.39 -0.81 -11.56
C PHE A 53 -5.44 0.36 -11.33
N THR A 54 -5.88 1.34 -10.57
CA THR A 54 -5.09 2.51 -10.20
C THR A 54 -5.09 2.63 -8.68
N VAL A 55 -3.91 2.86 -8.10
CA VAL A 55 -3.75 3.11 -6.68
C VAL A 55 -3.17 4.50 -6.49
N ALA A 56 -3.95 5.40 -5.90
CA ALA A 56 -3.53 6.78 -5.63
C ALA A 56 -2.83 7.41 -6.85
N GLY A 57 -3.43 7.25 -8.01
CA GLY A 57 -2.92 7.80 -9.27
C GLY A 57 -1.91 6.94 -10.01
N ILE A 58 -1.44 5.84 -9.45
CA ILE A 58 -0.44 4.98 -10.09
C ILE A 58 -1.12 3.80 -10.80
N PRO A 59 -0.89 3.63 -12.12
CA PRO A 59 -1.47 2.50 -12.85
C PRO A 59 -0.81 1.18 -12.44
N CYS A 60 -1.64 0.18 -12.20
CA CYS A 60 -1.22 -1.16 -11.77
C CYS A 60 -1.94 -2.22 -12.59
N ILE A 61 -1.37 -3.41 -12.61
CA ILE A 61 -2.02 -4.62 -13.12
C ILE A 61 -1.84 -5.69 -12.05
N GLY A 62 -2.93 -6.34 -11.67
CA GLY A 62 -2.91 -7.50 -10.79
C GLY A 62 -3.01 -8.77 -11.60
N LEU A 63 -2.12 -9.72 -11.35
CA LEU A 63 -2.11 -11.03 -12.01
C LEU A 63 -2.61 -12.10 -11.04
N ASN A 64 -3.53 -12.94 -11.49
CA ASN A 64 -3.92 -14.15 -10.78
C ASN A 64 -2.99 -15.28 -11.22
N GLY A 65 -1.80 -15.33 -10.63
CA GLY A 65 -0.73 -16.22 -11.06
C GLY A 65 -0.61 -17.54 -10.28
N GLY A 66 -1.40 -17.71 -9.22
CA GLY A 66 -1.32 -18.89 -8.36
C GLY A 66 -0.38 -18.73 -7.17
N PRO A 67 -0.14 -19.80 -6.39
CA PRO A 67 0.54 -19.71 -5.10
C PRO A 67 2.08 -19.73 -5.17
N HIS A 68 2.67 -19.44 -6.33
CA HIS A 68 4.10 -19.62 -6.55
C HIS A 68 4.98 -18.52 -5.95
N PHE A 69 4.47 -17.28 -5.85
CA PHE A 69 5.24 -16.14 -5.35
C PHE A 69 4.45 -15.39 -4.32
N LYS A 70 5.16 -14.84 -3.32
CA LYS A 70 4.57 -14.04 -2.25
C LYS A 70 5.26 -12.68 -2.20
N HIS A 71 4.50 -11.67 -1.79
CA HIS A 71 5.04 -10.34 -1.56
C HIS A 71 5.94 -10.30 -0.33
N SER A 72 6.84 -9.35 -0.32
CA SER A 72 7.72 -9.10 0.82
C SER A 72 7.86 -7.61 1.04
N GLU A 73 8.55 -7.23 2.09
CA GLU A 73 8.84 -5.83 2.44
C GLU A 73 9.82 -5.16 1.48
N ALA A 74 10.37 -5.90 0.52
CA ALA A 74 11.25 -5.32 -0.50
C ALA A 74 10.53 -4.34 -1.44
N PHE A 75 9.21 -4.39 -1.50
CA PHE A 75 8.35 -3.44 -2.20
C PHE A 75 7.27 -2.94 -1.25
N SER A 76 6.95 -1.65 -1.35
CA SER A 76 5.82 -1.06 -0.62
C SER A 76 5.24 0.12 -1.40
N PHE A 77 3.95 0.34 -1.22
CA PHE A 77 3.34 1.63 -1.56
C PHE A 77 3.47 2.56 -0.35
N GLN A 78 3.94 3.78 -0.58
CA GLN A 78 3.87 4.83 0.44
C GLN A 78 2.70 5.74 0.13
N ILE A 79 1.80 5.87 1.10
CA ILE A 79 0.65 6.78 1.01
C ILE A 79 0.90 7.92 1.99
N ALA A 80 1.07 9.13 1.46
CA ALA A 80 1.20 10.32 2.27
C ALA A 80 -0.16 10.71 2.83
N THR A 81 -0.22 11.06 4.11
CA THR A 81 -1.45 11.49 4.77
C THR A 81 -1.33 12.91 5.31
N ASP A 82 -2.45 13.61 5.36
CA ASP A 82 -2.45 15.03 5.76
C ASP A 82 -2.60 15.22 7.27
N ASP A 83 -3.28 14.28 7.95
CA ASP A 83 -3.57 14.39 9.37
C ASP A 83 -3.75 12.99 10.01
N GLN A 84 -4.01 12.98 11.31
CA GLN A 84 -4.19 11.75 12.06
C GLN A 84 -5.44 10.99 11.62
N GLU A 85 -6.51 11.69 11.30
CA GLU A 85 -7.77 11.07 10.88
C GLU A 85 -7.58 10.27 9.60
N GLU A 86 -6.89 10.82 8.61
CA GLU A 86 -6.57 10.14 7.36
C GLU A 86 -5.63 8.96 7.60
N THR A 87 -4.61 9.15 8.42
CA THR A 87 -3.67 8.10 8.82
C THR A 87 -4.42 6.92 9.45
N ASP A 88 -5.30 7.19 10.40
CA ASP A 88 -6.10 6.18 11.08
C ASP A 88 -7.01 5.45 10.10
N ARG A 89 -7.64 6.18 9.20
CA ARG A 89 -8.58 5.60 8.24
C ARG A 89 -7.91 4.56 7.36
N TYR A 90 -6.77 4.88 6.77
CA TYR A 90 -6.05 3.93 5.89
C TYR A 90 -5.44 2.78 6.67
N TRP A 91 -4.78 3.09 7.78
CA TRP A 91 -4.18 2.07 8.64
C TRP A 91 -5.22 1.05 9.11
N ASN A 92 -6.31 1.56 9.66
CA ASN A 92 -7.35 0.69 10.22
C ASN A 92 -8.06 -0.12 9.13
N ALA A 93 -8.24 0.46 7.93
CA ALA A 93 -8.81 -0.27 6.80
C ALA A 93 -7.94 -1.46 6.40
N ILE A 94 -6.63 -1.26 6.28
CA ILE A 94 -5.69 -2.31 5.87
C ILE A 94 -5.60 -3.39 6.94
N VAL A 95 -5.31 -2.99 8.18
CA VAL A 95 -5.13 -3.91 9.30
C VAL A 95 -6.43 -4.64 9.63
N GLY A 96 -7.56 -3.93 9.57
CA GLY A 96 -8.88 -4.49 9.87
C GLY A 96 -9.43 -5.43 8.79
N ASN A 97 -8.84 -5.44 7.60
CA ASN A 97 -9.25 -6.33 6.51
C ASN A 97 -8.28 -7.51 6.35
N GLY A 98 -7.93 -8.16 7.44
CA GLY A 98 -7.04 -9.32 7.41
C GLY A 98 -5.56 -8.97 7.28
N GLY A 99 -5.20 -7.70 7.43
CA GLY A 99 -3.83 -7.25 7.37
C GLY A 99 -3.09 -7.38 8.70
N GLN A 100 -1.87 -6.89 8.73
CA GLN A 100 -0.99 -6.96 9.89
C GLN A 100 -0.28 -5.64 10.12
N GLU A 101 -0.20 -5.21 11.38
CA GLU A 101 0.63 -4.10 11.79
C GLU A 101 2.11 -4.47 11.70
N SER A 102 2.96 -3.50 11.34
CA SER A 102 4.40 -3.61 11.44
C SER A 102 4.94 -2.34 12.10
N GLN A 103 6.20 -2.02 11.89
CA GLN A 103 6.89 -0.95 12.58
C GLN A 103 6.96 0.32 11.72
N CYS A 104 7.06 1.48 12.37
CA CYS A 104 7.42 2.76 11.73
C CYS A 104 6.45 3.19 10.63
N GLY A 105 5.16 2.96 10.81
CA GLY A 105 4.16 3.31 9.80
C GLY A 105 3.97 2.27 8.71
N TRP A 106 4.66 1.14 8.81
CA TRP A 106 4.48 0.03 7.87
C TRP A 106 3.37 -0.91 8.32
N CYS A 107 2.63 -1.42 7.36
CA CYS A 107 1.66 -2.50 7.58
C CYS A 107 1.56 -3.34 6.31
N LYS A 108 0.95 -4.51 6.42
CA LYS A 108 0.69 -5.40 5.28
C LYS A 108 -0.80 -5.57 5.10
N ASP A 109 -1.22 -5.67 3.86
CA ASP A 109 -2.59 -6.04 3.59
C ASP A 109 -2.80 -7.55 3.65
N LYS A 110 -4.03 -7.98 3.48
CA LYS A 110 -4.45 -9.38 3.50
C LYS A 110 -3.67 -10.24 2.51
N TRP A 111 -3.21 -9.66 1.42
CA TRP A 111 -2.51 -10.35 0.32
C TRP A 111 -0.99 -10.28 0.44
N GLY A 112 -0.48 -9.66 1.51
CA GLY A 112 0.95 -9.57 1.81
C GLY A 112 1.65 -8.37 1.19
N VAL A 113 0.94 -7.49 0.49
CA VAL A 113 1.52 -6.25 -0.04
C VAL A 113 1.79 -5.30 1.11
N SER A 114 2.98 -4.73 1.14
CA SER A 114 3.40 -3.79 2.17
C SER A 114 2.99 -2.36 1.83
N TRP A 115 2.56 -1.64 2.86
CA TRP A 115 2.14 -0.24 2.79
C TRP A 115 2.86 0.56 3.84
N GLN A 116 3.26 1.78 3.48
CA GLN A 116 3.75 2.78 4.42
C GLN A 116 2.71 3.89 4.48
N ILE A 117 2.02 4.00 5.61
CA ILE A 117 1.04 5.08 5.83
C ILE A 117 1.78 6.17 6.58
N THR A 118 2.15 7.23 5.86
CA THR A 118 3.15 8.19 6.33
C THR A 118 2.61 9.61 6.31
N PRO A 119 2.37 10.21 7.48
CA PRO A 119 1.95 11.61 7.54
C PRO A 119 2.98 12.55 6.90
N ARG A 120 2.50 13.54 6.17
CA ARG A 120 3.36 14.54 5.50
C ARG A 120 4.26 15.26 6.47
N VAL A 121 3.80 15.49 7.70
CA VAL A 121 4.64 16.15 8.73
C VAL A 121 5.92 15.36 8.99
N LEU A 122 5.86 14.03 8.96
CA LEU A 122 7.04 13.18 9.11
C LEU A 122 7.91 13.22 7.86
N ILE A 123 7.31 13.09 6.68
CA ILE A 123 8.04 13.15 5.40
C ILE A 123 8.79 14.46 5.31
N ASP A 124 8.13 15.58 5.57
CA ASP A 124 8.70 16.91 5.47
C ASP A 124 9.81 17.13 6.50
N ALA A 125 9.62 16.68 7.74
CA ALA A 125 10.62 16.80 8.79
C ALA A 125 11.92 16.06 8.43
N VAL A 126 11.80 14.83 7.96
CA VAL A 126 12.96 14.01 7.56
C VAL A 126 13.66 14.62 6.35
N ALA A 127 12.90 15.12 5.38
CA ALA A 127 13.44 15.74 4.17
C ALA A 127 14.27 17.00 4.47
N LYS A 128 13.89 17.78 5.48
CA LYS A 128 14.62 19.00 5.87
C LYS A 128 15.98 18.72 6.51
N GLY A 129 16.17 17.53 7.08
CA GLY A 129 17.41 17.19 7.76
C GLY A 129 17.60 17.91 9.09
N GLY A 130 18.79 17.80 9.66
CA GLY A 130 19.17 18.45 10.92
C GLY A 130 18.58 17.78 12.16
N ASP A 131 18.61 18.52 13.27
CA ASP A 131 18.21 17.99 14.58
C ASP A 131 16.72 17.65 14.64
N ALA A 132 15.87 18.45 14.00
CA ALA A 132 14.44 18.18 13.95
C ALA A 132 14.13 16.87 13.21
N ALA A 133 14.83 16.61 12.10
CA ALA A 133 14.71 15.36 11.37
C ALA A 133 15.13 14.16 12.23
N LYS A 134 16.25 14.31 12.95
CA LYS A 134 16.75 13.28 13.85
C LYS A 134 15.72 12.96 14.93
N ARG A 135 15.18 13.99 15.58
CA ARG A 135 14.17 13.79 16.64
C ARG A 135 12.90 13.14 16.10
N ALA A 136 12.42 13.56 14.94
CA ALA A 136 11.23 12.98 14.30
C ALA A 136 11.47 11.50 13.94
N PHE A 137 12.62 11.20 13.37
CA PHE A 137 13.00 9.83 13.00
C PHE A 137 13.08 8.92 14.24
N GLU A 138 13.75 9.39 15.29
CA GLU A 138 13.85 8.64 16.55
C GLU A 138 12.49 8.42 17.20
N ALA A 139 11.60 9.41 17.15
CA ALA A 139 10.24 9.28 17.67
C ALA A 139 9.43 8.25 16.88
N MET A 140 9.62 8.20 15.56
CA MET A 140 8.92 7.25 14.67
C MET A 140 9.33 5.80 14.94
N MET A 141 10.59 5.55 15.24
CA MET A 141 11.15 4.19 15.24
C MET A 141 10.40 3.20 16.11
N PRO A 142 9.95 3.53 17.34
CA PRO A 142 9.19 2.58 18.16
C PRO A 142 7.70 2.51 17.82
N MET A 143 7.21 3.35 16.91
CA MET A 143 5.79 3.39 16.57
C MET A 143 5.40 2.21 15.68
N LYS A 144 4.14 1.84 15.74
CA LYS A 144 3.44 1.07 14.71
C LYS A 144 2.73 2.06 13.80
N LYS A 145 1.45 2.36 14.05
CA LYS A 145 0.79 3.48 13.40
C LYS A 145 1.45 4.78 13.84
N ILE A 146 1.68 5.69 12.91
CA ILE A 146 2.32 6.97 13.23
C ILE A 146 1.37 7.86 14.03
N ASP A 147 1.87 8.39 15.13
CA ASP A 147 1.21 9.39 15.96
C ASP A 147 1.65 10.77 15.51
N VAL A 148 0.77 11.48 14.82
CA VAL A 148 1.06 12.80 14.25
C VAL A 148 1.43 13.81 15.33
N ALA A 149 0.72 13.79 16.46
CA ALA A 149 1.00 14.73 17.57
C ALA A 149 2.41 14.51 18.15
N ALA A 150 2.82 13.24 18.30
CA ALA A 150 4.15 12.91 18.78
C ALA A 150 5.24 13.33 17.80
N ILE A 151 5.02 13.19 16.50
CA ILE A 151 5.97 13.67 15.47
C ILE A 151 6.07 15.19 15.53
N LYS A 152 4.96 15.91 15.61
CA LYS A 152 4.96 17.39 15.72
C LYS A 152 5.71 17.84 16.96
N ALA A 153 5.49 17.16 18.10
CA ALA A 153 6.20 17.48 19.34
C ALA A 153 7.71 17.27 19.19
N ALA A 154 8.12 16.16 18.56
CA ALA A 154 9.53 15.85 18.32
C ALA A 154 10.19 16.91 17.40
N VAL A 155 9.48 17.38 16.38
CA VAL A 155 9.98 18.45 15.48
C VAL A 155 10.20 19.75 16.23
N ARG A 156 9.31 20.11 17.15
CA ARG A 156 9.47 21.34 17.94
C ARG A 156 10.64 21.27 18.93
N GLY A 157 10.95 20.14 19.43
CA GLY A 157 12.03 19.93 20.39
C GLY A 157 11.60 19.96 21.84
#